data_c2162ece9315ee695c02ab6541c41ada
#
_entry.id   c2162ece9315ee695c02ab6541c41ada
#
_cell.length_a   1.000
_cell.length_b   1.000
_cell.length_c   1.000
_cell.angle_alpha   90.00
_cell.angle_beta   90.00
_cell.angle_gamma   90.00
#
_symmetry.space_group_name_H-M   'P 1'
#
loop_
_entity.id
_entity.type
_entity.pdbx_description
1 polymer ?
#
loop_
_entity_poly.entity_id
_entity_poly.type
_entity_poly.pdbx_seq_one_letter_code
_entity_poly.pdbx_strand_id
1 'polypeptide(L)'
;MVSEPAGIGPVALVGSGEYLPVMEPLERALMAGRPPRFVQLATAAAPEGVESLAYWHELGRESAERLGVQQVVVPVVDRVSADDVELAALVAGAGLVYLSGGNPPFLARTLRGTRVWAAIETVRSRCSSSSSCWRA
;
A
#
# COMPACT_ATOMS: atom_id res chain seq x y z
N MET A 1 -22.70 5.67 11.72
CA MET A 1 -22.69 5.14 10.35
C MET A 1 -22.05 6.14 9.42
N VAL A 2 -20.83 5.86 9.02
CA VAL A 2 -20.11 6.75 8.11
C VAL A 2 -20.50 6.32 6.69
N SER A 3 -21.23 7.18 5.97
CA SER A 3 -21.47 6.95 4.55
C SER A 3 -20.18 7.31 3.82
N GLU A 4 -19.47 6.31 3.30
CA GLU A 4 -18.36 6.57 2.41
C GLU A 4 -18.89 7.20 1.12
N PRO A 5 -18.21 8.24 0.60
CA PRO A 5 -18.57 8.76 -0.71
C PRO A 5 -18.40 7.65 -1.74
N ALA A 6 -19.40 7.51 -2.61
CA ALA A 6 -19.38 6.50 -3.67
C ALA A 6 -18.09 6.65 -4.48
N GLY A 7 -17.32 5.58 -4.59
CA GLY A 7 -16.16 5.53 -5.45
C GLY A 7 -14.78 5.53 -4.77
N ILE A 8 -14.71 5.55 -3.45
CA ILE A 8 -13.43 5.53 -2.72
C ILE A 8 -13.31 4.22 -1.95
N GLY A 9 -12.20 3.49 -2.16
CA GLY A 9 -11.91 2.26 -1.44
C GLY A 9 -11.55 2.50 0.03
N PRO A 10 -11.63 1.45 0.87
CA PRO A 10 -11.36 1.56 2.29
C PRO A 10 -9.89 1.87 2.57
N VAL A 11 -9.65 2.53 3.70
CA VAL A 11 -8.31 2.78 4.25
C VAL A 11 -8.28 2.21 5.66
N ALA A 12 -7.27 1.40 5.94
CA ALA A 12 -6.98 0.92 7.29
C ALA A 12 -5.80 1.69 7.87
N LEU A 13 -5.99 2.25 9.06
CA LEU A 13 -4.91 2.92 9.80
C LEU A 13 -4.40 1.97 10.88
N VAL A 14 -3.13 1.61 10.81
CA VAL A 14 -2.50 0.64 11.70
C VAL A 14 -1.52 1.36 12.63
N GLY A 15 -1.77 1.31 13.92
CA GLY A 15 -0.93 1.98 14.91
C GLY A 15 0.34 1.22 15.27
N SER A 16 0.32 -0.10 15.13
CA SER A 16 1.47 -0.99 15.32
C SER A 16 1.15 -2.39 14.82
N GLY A 17 2.17 -3.23 14.65
CA GLY A 17 1.98 -4.62 14.27
C GLY A 17 1.81 -4.85 12.78
N GLU A 18 2.23 -3.90 11.95
CA GLU A 18 2.18 -4.01 10.49
C GLU A 18 2.84 -5.30 10.04
N TYR A 19 2.22 -5.96 9.07
CA TYR A 19 2.67 -7.23 8.46
C TYR A 19 2.71 -8.44 9.40
N LEU A 20 2.34 -8.30 10.67
CA LEU A 20 2.34 -9.44 11.59
C LEU A 20 1.13 -10.36 11.32
N PRO A 21 1.22 -11.64 11.72
CA PRO A 21 0.13 -12.60 11.50
C PRO A 21 -1.22 -12.15 12.06
N VAL A 22 -1.24 -11.34 13.10
CA VAL A 22 -2.47 -10.79 13.69
C VAL A 22 -3.24 -9.89 12.70
N MET A 23 -2.56 -9.33 11.70
CA MET A 23 -3.17 -8.47 10.68
C MET A 23 -3.77 -9.24 9.52
N GLU A 24 -3.49 -10.52 9.39
CA GLU A 24 -3.91 -11.33 8.24
C GLU A 24 -5.43 -11.26 7.96
N PRO A 25 -6.33 -11.37 8.96
CA PRO A 25 -7.76 -11.27 8.68
C PRO A 25 -8.18 -9.93 8.06
N LEU A 26 -7.59 -8.83 8.53
CA LEU A 26 -7.85 -7.50 7.97
C LEU A 26 -7.30 -7.39 6.54
N GLU A 27 -6.08 -7.83 6.32
CA GLU A 27 -5.44 -7.79 5.01
C GLU A 27 -6.22 -8.63 3.99
N ARG A 28 -6.68 -9.83 4.36
CA ARG A 28 -7.54 -10.66 3.52
C ARG A 28 -8.85 -9.96 3.18
N ALA A 29 -9.46 -9.31 4.16
CA ALA A 29 -10.70 -8.57 3.96
C ALA A 29 -10.50 -7.40 2.98
N LEU A 30 -9.39 -6.66 3.11
CA LEU A 30 -9.06 -5.56 2.20
C LEU A 30 -8.80 -6.01 0.77
N MET A 31 -8.29 -7.24 0.58
CA MET A 31 -7.95 -7.79 -0.73
C MET A 31 -9.09 -8.62 -1.36
N ALA A 32 -10.17 -8.89 -0.63
CA ALA A 32 -11.25 -9.73 -1.12
C ALA A 32 -11.87 -9.17 -2.41
N GLY A 33 -11.93 -10.00 -3.46
CA GLY A 33 -12.48 -9.61 -4.76
C GLY A 33 -11.58 -8.68 -5.58
N ARG A 34 -10.31 -8.50 -5.18
CA ARG A 34 -9.33 -7.64 -5.84
C ARG A 34 -8.19 -8.44 -6.43
N PRO A 35 -7.38 -7.85 -7.33
CA PRO A 35 -6.21 -8.53 -7.88
C PRO A 35 -5.27 -9.04 -6.76
N PRO A 36 -4.64 -10.23 -6.92
CA PRO A 36 -3.75 -10.81 -5.92
C PRO A 36 -2.36 -10.17 -5.96
N ARG A 37 -2.32 -8.84 -5.87
CA ARG A 37 -1.10 -8.03 -5.90
C ARG A 37 -1.03 -7.18 -4.64
N PHE A 38 -0.04 -7.50 -3.83
CA PHE A 38 0.27 -6.80 -2.58
C PHE A 38 1.40 -5.81 -2.88
N VAL A 39 1.04 -4.56 -3.08
CA VAL A 39 2.00 -3.49 -3.39
C VAL A 39 2.47 -2.85 -2.11
N GLN A 40 3.78 -2.79 -1.92
CA GLN A 40 4.40 -2.29 -0.69
C GLN A 40 5.33 -1.12 -0.98
N LEU A 41 5.18 -0.06 -0.18
CA LEU A 41 6.09 1.08 -0.14
C LEU A 41 6.65 1.22 1.28
N ALA A 42 7.94 1.00 1.46
CA ALA A 42 8.64 1.23 2.73
C ALA A 42 9.26 2.63 2.79
N THR A 43 8.72 3.56 2.05
CA THR A 43 9.22 4.92 1.85
C THR A 43 9.45 5.67 3.17
N ALA A 44 8.54 5.50 4.15
CA ALA A 44 8.65 6.16 5.45
C ALA A 44 9.91 5.76 6.22
N ALA A 45 10.49 4.59 5.94
CA ALA A 45 11.70 4.08 6.55
C ALA A 45 12.98 4.46 5.78
N ALA A 46 12.88 5.11 4.62
CA ALA A 46 14.04 5.49 3.83
C ALA A 46 15.08 6.32 4.60
N PRO A 47 14.69 7.28 5.47
CA PRO A 47 15.69 8.01 6.27
C PRO A 47 16.49 7.15 7.25
N GLU A 48 15.97 5.98 7.59
CA GLU A 48 16.64 5.05 8.52
C GLU A 48 17.71 4.19 7.84
N GLY A 49 17.75 4.17 6.50
CA GLY A 49 18.76 3.48 5.72
C GLY A 49 18.33 2.13 5.14
N VAL A 50 19.27 1.50 4.44
CA VAL A 50 19.03 0.28 3.64
C VAL A 50 18.59 -0.90 4.51
N GLU A 51 19.14 -1.03 5.70
CA GLU A 51 18.80 -2.15 6.59
C GLU A 51 17.36 -2.08 7.06
N SER A 52 16.86 -0.88 7.36
CA SER A 52 15.45 -0.68 7.72
C SER A 52 14.53 -0.98 6.56
N LEU A 53 14.88 -0.55 5.35
CA LEU A 53 14.13 -0.89 4.14
C LEU A 53 14.05 -2.40 3.93
N ALA A 54 15.17 -3.09 4.06
CA ALA A 54 15.23 -4.55 3.93
C ALA A 54 14.36 -5.26 4.97
N TYR A 55 14.37 -4.77 6.20
CA TYR A 55 13.53 -5.29 7.28
C TYR A 55 12.04 -5.21 6.92
N TRP A 56 11.57 -4.05 6.48
CA TRP A 56 10.17 -3.87 6.10
C TRP A 56 9.79 -4.70 4.88
N HIS A 57 10.69 -4.80 3.89
CA HIS A 57 10.44 -5.61 2.69
C HIS A 57 10.30 -7.09 3.04
N GLU A 58 11.09 -7.59 3.99
CA GLU A 58 11.00 -8.98 4.44
C GLU A 58 9.67 -9.25 5.17
N LEU A 59 9.24 -8.34 6.04
CA LEU A 59 7.93 -8.45 6.69
C LEU A 59 6.79 -8.47 5.65
N GLY A 60 6.90 -7.63 4.64
CA GLY A 60 5.93 -7.61 3.54
C GLY A 60 5.93 -8.91 2.74
N ARG A 61 7.12 -9.50 2.51
CA ARG A 61 7.25 -10.78 1.82
C ARG A 61 6.55 -11.90 2.60
N GLU A 62 6.76 -11.95 3.90
CA GLU A 62 6.12 -12.94 4.77
C GLU A 62 4.60 -12.78 4.78
N SER A 63 4.12 -11.54 4.83
CA SER A 63 2.68 -11.25 4.79
C SER A 63 2.06 -11.67 3.46
N ALA A 64 2.68 -11.33 2.33
CA ALA A 64 2.21 -11.72 1.01
C ALA A 64 2.19 -13.23 0.84
N GLU A 65 3.20 -13.94 1.36
CA GLU A 65 3.26 -15.40 1.34
C GLU A 65 2.10 -16.02 2.13
N ARG A 66 1.81 -15.53 3.34
CA ARG A 66 0.67 -16.00 4.13
C ARG A 66 -0.66 -15.78 3.41
N LEU A 67 -0.79 -14.65 2.71
CA LEU A 67 -2.00 -14.31 1.96
C LEU A 67 -2.11 -15.07 0.63
N GLY A 68 -1.03 -15.68 0.16
CA GLY A 68 -0.99 -16.35 -1.13
C GLY A 68 -1.06 -15.39 -2.32
N VAL A 69 -0.49 -14.19 -2.18
CA VAL A 69 -0.50 -13.14 -3.20
C VAL A 69 0.91 -12.72 -3.59
N GLN A 70 1.03 -12.02 -4.71
CA GLN A 70 2.30 -11.51 -5.20
C GLN A 70 2.70 -10.23 -4.45
N GLN A 71 3.88 -10.23 -3.86
CA GLN A 71 4.48 -9.00 -3.35
C GLN A 71 5.08 -8.18 -4.49
N VAL A 72 4.73 -6.90 -4.54
CA VAL A 72 5.34 -5.93 -5.47
C VAL A 72 5.93 -4.79 -4.64
N VAL A 73 7.26 -4.75 -4.55
CA VAL A 73 7.96 -3.66 -3.85
C VAL A 73 8.12 -2.48 -4.80
N VAL A 74 7.66 -1.31 -4.38
CA VAL A 74 7.86 -0.06 -5.12
C VAL A 74 8.93 0.75 -4.38
N PRO A 75 10.17 0.79 -4.90
CA PRO A 75 11.33 1.33 -4.17
C PRO A 75 11.38 2.86 -4.22
N VAL A 76 10.38 3.51 -3.67
CA VAL A 76 10.32 4.97 -3.55
C VAL A 76 11.07 5.39 -2.28
N VAL A 77 12.14 6.16 -2.44
CA VAL A 77 13.00 6.63 -1.34
C VAL A 77 13.12 8.16 -1.28
N ASP A 78 12.74 8.84 -2.34
CA ASP A 78 12.79 10.30 -2.47
C ASP A 78 11.74 10.80 -3.46
N ARG A 79 11.67 12.13 -3.66
CA ARG A 79 10.69 12.72 -4.58
C ARG A 79 10.96 12.38 -6.05
N VAL A 80 12.22 12.15 -6.42
CA VAL A 80 12.57 11.77 -7.80
C VAL A 80 12.01 10.39 -8.11
N SER A 81 12.24 9.40 -7.24
CA SER A 81 11.68 8.06 -7.38
C SER A 81 10.15 8.06 -7.26
N ALA A 82 9.59 8.91 -6.39
CA ALA A 82 8.14 9.05 -6.24
C ALA A 82 7.46 9.59 -7.51
N ASP A 83 8.20 10.31 -8.33
CA ASP A 83 7.67 10.88 -9.58
C ASP A 83 8.05 10.06 -10.82
N ASP A 84 8.67 8.91 -10.64
CA ASP A 84 9.08 8.01 -11.70
C ASP A 84 7.86 7.30 -12.30
N VAL A 85 7.74 7.34 -13.63
CA VAL A 85 6.60 6.77 -14.35
C VAL A 85 6.57 5.24 -14.27
N GLU A 86 7.73 4.59 -14.24
CA GLU A 86 7.81 3.12 -14.14
C GLU A 86 7.41 2.64 -12.75
N LEU A 87 7.84 3.35 -11.70
CA LEU A 87 7.43 3.02 -10.35
C LEU A 87 5.93 3.26 -10.12
N ALA A 88 5.39 4.33 -10.68
CA ALA A 88 3.95 4.56 -10.67
C ALA A 88 3.18 3.42 -11.36
N ALA A 89 3.71 2.90 -12.46
CA ALA A 89 3.11 1.77 -13.17
C ALA A 89 3.07 0.49 -12.35
N LEU A 90 4.04 0.27 -11.45
CA LEU A 90 4.04 -0.88 -10.54
C LEU A 90 2.87 -0.86 -9.56
N VAL A 91 2.37 0.30 -9.22
CA VAL A 91 1.21 0.48 -8.32
C VAL A 91 -0.09 0.11 -9.01
N ALA A 92 -0.16 0.29 -10.33
CA ALA A 92 -1.35 -0.04 -11.11
C ALA A 92 -1.69 -1.53 -10.99
N GLY A 93 -2.96 -1.84 -10.82
CA GLY A 93 -3.42 -3.22 -10.65
C GLY A 93 -3.24 -3.79 -9.25
N ALA A 94 -2.88 -2.98 -8.27
CA ALA A 94 -2.80 -3.41 -6.87
C ALA A 94 -4.16 -3.84 -6.33
N GLY A 95 -4.16 -4.93 -5.57
CA GLY A 95 -5.29 -5.31 -4.73
C GLY A 95 -5.24 -4.64 -3.37
N LEU A 96 -4.03 -4.38 -2.88
CA LEU A 96 -3.76 -3.66 -1.65
C LEU A 96 -2.48 -2.85 -1.84
N VAL A 97 -2.49 -1.61 -1.40
CA VAL A 97 -1.28 -0.79 -1.27
C VAL A 97 -0.98 -0.63 0.22
N TYR A 98 0.19 -1.07 0.62
CA TYR A 98 0.64 -1.04 2.02
C TYR A 98 1.77 -0.02 2.18
N LEU A 99 1.56 0.96 3.04
CA LEU A 99 2.58 1.94 3.40
C LEU A 99 3.16 1.55 4.75
N SER A 100 4.44 1.15 4.76
CA SER A 100 5.14 0.74 5.99
C SER A 100 5.37 1.90 6.94
N GLY A 101 5.59 1.58 8.21
CA GLY A 101 5.92 2.56 9.24
C GLY A 101 7.30 3.19 9.06
N GLY A 102 7.56 4.22 9.85
CA GLY A 102 8.80 4.99 9.85
C GLY A 102 8.55 6.44 10.18
N ASN A 103 8.92 7.35 9.29
CA ASN A 103 8.77 8.80 9.46
C ASN A 103 7.57 9.32 8.66
N PRO A 104 6.40 9.57 9.29
CA PRO A 104 5.21 10.02 8.56
C PRO A 104 5.34 11.38 7.86
N PRO A 105 5.97 12.42 8.46
CA PRO A 105 6.19 13.67 7.74
C PRO A 105 7.05 13.51 6.50
N PHE A 106 8.09 12.68 6.55
CA PHE A 106 8.92 12.36 5.39
C PHE A 106 8.08 11.69 4.30
N LEU A 107 7.27 10.68 4.66
CA LEU A 107 6.38 9.98 3.74
C LEU A 107 5.45 10.97 3.01
N ALA A 108 4.80 11.84 3.76
CA ALA A 108 3.87 12.81 3.20
C ALA A 108 4.56 13.78 2.23
N ARG A 109 5.72 14.32 2.61
CA ARG A 109 6.49 15.23 1.74
C ARG A 109 7.00 14.53 0.48
N THR A 110 7.40 13.27 0.60
CA THR A 110 7.95 12.50 -0.51
C THR A 110 6.89 12.17 -1.55
N LEU A 111 5.69 11.80 -1.13
CA LEU A 111 4.63 11.33 -2.03
C LEU A 111 3.74 12.45 -2.58
N ARG A 112 3.57 13.55 -1.85
CA ARG A 112 2.61 14.60 -2.23
C ARG A 112 2.86 15.14 -3.62
N GLY A 113 1.83 15.14 -4.47
CA GLY A 113 1.88 15.70 -5.81
C GLY A 113 2.73 14.91 -6.81
N THR A 114 3.02 13.64 -6.53
CA THR A 114 3.84 12.78 -7.40
C THR A 114 3.01 11.79 -8.19
N ARG A 115 3.61 11.18 -9.22
CA ARG A 115 2.98 10.16 -10.05
C ARG A 115 2.65 8.89 -9.26
N VAL A 116 3.52 8.48 -8.34
CA VAL A 116 3.25 7.31 -7.48
C VAL A 116 2.04 7.56 -6.59
N TRP A 117 1.94 8.74 -5.99
CA TRP A 117 0.76 9.09 -5.19
C TRP A 117 -0.52 9.10 -6.03
N ALA A 118 -0.47 9.68 -7.23
CA ALA A 118 -1.61 9.67 -8.16
C ALA A 118 -2.04 8.25 -8.52
N ALA A 119 -1.08 7.32 -8.70
CA ALA A 119 -1.38 5.92 -8.95
C ALA A 119 -2.06 5.24 -7.75
N ILE A 120 -1.63 5.55 -6.54
CA ILE A 120 -2.26 5.05 -5.30
C ILE A 120 -3.70 5.54 -5.19
N GLU A 121 -3.94 6.81 -5.45
CA GLU A 121 -5.29 7.38 -5.45
C GLU A 121 -6.18 6.73 -6.52
N THR A 122 -5.63 6.44 -7.69
CA THR A 122 -6.35 5.75 -8.77
C THR A 122 -6.75 4.34 -8.37
N VAL A 123 -5.86 3.58 -7.72
CA VAL A 123 -6.17 2.24 -7.19
C VAL A 123 -7.33 2.32 -6.21
N ARG A 124 -7.30 3.28 -5.30
CA ARG A 124 -8.35 3.50 -4.31
C ARG A 124 -9.69 3.85 -4.97
N SER A 125 -9.68 4.65 -6.03
CA SER A 125 -10.88 5.09 -6.74
C SER A 125 -11.54 3.97 -7.56
N ARG A 126 -10.76 2.99 -8.04
CA ARG A 126 -11.29 1.88 -8.86
C ARG A 126 -12.20 0.92 -8.10
N CYS A 127 -12.27 1.04 -6.81
CA CYS A 127 -13.13 0.19 -5.99
C CYS A 127 -14.63 0.40 -6.26
N SER A 128 -15.00 1.48 -6.95
CA SER A 128 -16.40 1.86 -7.17
C SER A 128 -17.11 1.09 -8.28
N SER A 129 -16.38 0.39 -9.15
CA SER A 129 -16.97 -0.19 -10.36
C SER A 129 -17.29 -1.68 -10.27
N SER A 130 -16.97 -2.35 -9.18
CA SER A 130 -17.32 -3.74 -8.96
C SER A 130 -18.33 -3.87 -7.81
N SER A 131 -19.39 -4.62 -8.05
CA SER A 131 -20.46 -4.92 -7.07
C SER A 131 -19.95 -5.69 -5.83
N SER A 132 -18.66 -6.01 -5.77
CA SER A 132 -17.97 -6.67 -4.65
C SER A 132 -17.18 -5.71 -3.76
N CYS A 133 -17.26 -4.40 -3.99
CA CYS A 133 -16.67 -3.45 -3.08
C CYS A 133 -17.42 -3.44 -1.76
N TRP A 134 -16.75 -3.83 -0.74
CA TRP A 134 -17.15 -4.03 0.64
C TRP A 134 -18.23 -3.06 1.15
N ARG A 135 -19.29 -3.65 1.66
CA ARG A 135 -20.12 -3.03 2.69
C ARG A 135 -19.65 -3.59 4.03
N ALA A 136 -18.86 -2.83 4.73
CA ALA A 136 -18.68 -3.07 6.15
C ALA A 136 -19.94 -2.71 6.89
#